data_1c008376403d20519ccc629a33465f09
#
_entry.id   1c008376403d20519ccc629a33465f09
#
_cell.length_a   1.000
_cell.length_b   1.000
_cell.length_c   1.000
_cell.angle_alpha   90.00
_cell.angle_beta   90.00
_cell.angle_gamma   90.00
#
_symmetry.space_group_name_H-M   'P 1'
#
loop_
_entity.id
_entity.type
_entity.pdbx_description
1 polymer ?
#
loop_
_entity_poly.entity_id
_entity_poly.type
_entity_poly.pdbx_seq_one_letter_code
_entity_poly.pdbx_strand_id
1 'polypeptide(L)'
;MTWSIEFLEEAEKDLKKLDHSVQVQVLKGISKVSKNPLPIEEGGYGKPLGNKSSTNLTNLMKIKFRNLGIRVVYKIERVGTIMKIIVISAR
;
A
#
# COMPACT_ATOMS: atom_id res chain seq x y z
N MET A 1 10.62 12.02 -6.56
CA MET A 1 9.25 12.52 -6.72
C MET A 1 8.28 11.65 -5.95
N THR A 2 7.39 12.25 -5.19
CA THR A 2 6.49 11.51 -4.32
C THR A 2 5.11 11.42 -4.95
N TRP A 3 4.53 10.23 -4.95
CA TRP A 3 3.17 10.03 -5.45
C TRP A 3 2.17 10.53 -4.43
N SER A 4 1.00 10.96 -4.90
CA SER A 4 -0.09 11.36 -4.01
C SER A 4 -0.68 10.11 -3.38
N ILE A 5 -1.00 10.19 -2.09
CA ILE A 5 -1.60 9.07 -1.37
C ILE A 5 -3.08 9.36 -1.17
N GLU A 6 -3.93 8.42 -1.61
CA GLU A 6 -5.37 8.49 -1.38
C GLU A 6 -5.80 7.24 -0.63
N PHE A 7 -6.69 7.39 0.33
CA PHE A 7 -7.26 6.27 1.07
C PHE A 7 -8.69 6.07 0.64
N LEU A 8 -9.03 4.83 0.29
CA LEU A 8 -10.43 4.48 0.12
C LEU A 8 -11.09 4.50 1.49
N GLU A 9 -12.40 4.70 1.52
CA GLU A 9 -13.14 4.79 2.77
C GLU A 9 -12.89 3.59 3.68
N GLU A 10 -12.88 2.39 3.11
CA GLU A 10 -12.62 1.17 3.87
C GLU A 10 -11.24 1.19 4.53
N ALA A 11 -10.23 1.62 3.78
CA ALA A 11 -8.88 1.67 4.30
C ALA A 11 -8.75 2.71 5.40
N GLU A 12 -9.43 3.82 5.25
CA GLU A 12 -9.42 4.87 6.26
C GLU A 12 -10.04 4.38 7.56
N LYS A 13 -11.15 3.65 7.46
CA LYS A 13 -11.79 3.06 8.62
C LYS A 13 -10.88 2.03 9.29
N ASP A 14 -10.22 1.21 8.48
CA ASP A 14 -9.28 0.21 9.00
C ASP A 14 -8.16 0.88 9.78
N LEU A 15 -7.62 1.96 9.24
CA LEU A 15 -6.53 2.68 9.89
C LEU A 15 -6.96 3.22 11.25
N LYS A 16 -8.17 3.78 11.33
CA LYS A 16 -8.67 4.36 12.55
C LYS A 16 -8.88 3.35 13.68
N LYS A 17 -9.04 2.08 13.33
CA LYS A 17 -9.22 1.02 14.33
C LYS A 17 -7.91 0.58 14.97
N LEU A 18 -6.78 0.99 14.43
CA LEU A 18 -5.48 0.60 14.95
C LEU A 18 -5.08 1.50 16.11
N ASP A 19 -4.26 0.96 17.01
CA ASP A 19 -3.68 1.78 18.07
C ASP A 19 -2.88 2.90 17.46
N HIS A 20 -2.82 4.03 18.15
CA HIS A 20 -2.13 5.20 17.64
C HIS A 20 -0.69 4.91 17.23
N SER A 21 0.05 4.18 18.07
CA SER A 21 1.44 3.86 17.74
C SER A 21 1.56 3.02 16.49
N VAL A 22 0.60 2.12 16.27
CA VAL A 22 0.57 1.28 15.07
C VAL A 22 0.21 2.13 13.85
N GLN A 23 -0.75 3.04 14.01
CA GLN A 23 -1.12 3.95 12.93
C GLN A 23 0.09 4.74 12.43
N VAL A 24 0.88 5.26 13.37
CA VAL A 24 2.07 6.04 13.01
C VAL A 24 3.04 5.21 12.18
N GLN A 25 3.29 3.97 12.61
CA GLN A 25 4.20 3.10 11.89
C GLN A 25 3.69 2.74 10.50
N VAL A 26 2.39 2.46 10.39
CA VAL A 26 1.78 2.15 9.11
C VAL A 26 1.88 3.34 8.16
N LEU A 27 1.57 4.53 8.65
CA LEU A 27 1.65 5.74 7.84
C LEU A 27 3.07 6.05 7.38
N LYS A 28 4.05 5.81 8.26
CA LYS A 28 5.45 5.98 7.86
C LYS A 28 5.84 5.03 6.74
N GLY A 29 5.39 3.78 6.83
CA GLY A 29 5.68 2.79 5.79
C GLY A 29 5.02 3.15 4.47
N ILE A 30 3.79 3.59 4.51
CA ILE A 30 3.08 4.02 3.32
C ILE A 30 3.78 5.23 2.69
N SER A 31 4.18 6.18 3.52
CA SER A 31 4.89 7.37 3.04
C SER A 31 6.21 7.01 2.37
N LYS A 32 6.93 6.06 2.95
CA LYS A 32 8.18 5.60 2.36
C LYS A 32 7.95 4.99 0.98
N VAL A 33 6.95 4.12 0.87
CA VAL A 33 6.66 3.47 -0.39
C VAL A 33 6.14 4.47 -1.42
N SER A 34 5.45 5.51 -0.98
CA SER A 34 4.90 6.51 -1.90
C SER A 34 5.96 7.28 -2.68
N LYS A 35 7.20 7.21 -2.26
CA LYS A 35 8.29 7.83 -3.01
C LYS A 35 8.48 7.15 -4.35
N ASN A 36 8.24 5.84 -4.38
CA ASN A 36 8.23 5.09 -5.63
C ASN A 36 7.41 3.81 -5.43
N PRO A 37 6.08 3.88 -5.57
CA PRO A 37 5.22 2.72 -5.31
C PRO A 37 5.13 1.75 -6.47
N LEU A 38 5.88 1.96 -7.51
CA LEU A 38 5.91 1.05 -8.66
C LEU A 38 6.46 -0.32 -8.24
N PRO A 39 6.17 -1.38 -9.01
CA PRO A 39 6.70 -2.70 -8.71
C PRO A 39 8.22 -2.70 -8.65
N ILE A 40 8.75 -3.65 -7.87
CA ILE A 40 10.20 -3.82 -7.76
C ILE A 40 10.84 -3.98 -9.13
N GLU A 41 10.16 -4.67 -10.04
CA GLU A 41 10.64 -4.88 -11.40
C GLU A 41 10.89 -3.57 -12.14
N GLU A 42 10.20 -2.51 -11.74
CA GLU A 42 10.37 -1.19 -12.33
C GLU A 42 11.21 -0.26 -11.46
N GLY A 43 11.89 -0.84 -10.47
CA GLY A 43 12.77 -0.07 -9.60
C GLY A 43 12.09 0.54 -8.39
N GLY A 44 10.84 0.21 -8.15
CA GLY A 44 10.08 0.75 -7.02
C GLY A 44 10.13 -0.12 -5.78
N TYR A 45 9.38 0.27 -4.78
CA TYR A 45 9.29 -0.46 -3.52
C TYR A 45 8.10 -1.43 -3.46
N GLY A 46 7.25 -1.42 -4.49
CA GLY A 46 6.02 -2.18 -4.47
C GLY A 46 6.22 -3.66 -4.73
N LYS A 47 5.56 -4.50 -3.94
CA LYS A 47 5.55 -5.94 -4.17
C LYS A 47 4.20 -6.30 -4.77
N PRO A 48 4.19 -6.92 -5.96
CA PRO A 48 2.92 -7.32 -6.57
C PRO A 48 2.12 -8.24 -5.67
N LEU A 49 0.80 -8.07 -5.72
CA LEU A 49 -0.12 -8.94 -4.99
C LEU A 49 -0.42 -10.14 -5.83
N GLY A 50 -0.29 -11.34 -5.25
CA GLY A 50 -0.62 -12.57 -5.94
C GLY A 50 0.47 -13.05 -6.88
N ASN A 51 0.10 -14.01 -7.71
CA ASN A 51 1.02 -14.65 -8.63
C ASN A 51 1.18 -13.89 -9.93
N LYS A 52 2.31 -14.09 -10.57
CA LYS A 52 2.58 -13.46 -11.87
C LYS A 52 1.59 -13.87 -12.94
N SER A 53 0.96 -15.02 -12.81
CA SER A 53 0.01 -15.48 -13.81
C SER A 53 -1.35 -14.82 -13.68
N SER A 54 -1.59 -14.10 -12.62
CA SER A 54 -2.89 -13.49 -12.39
C SER A 54 -2.96 -12.11 -13.03
N THR A 55 -3.74 -12.00 -14.07
CA THR A 55 -3.93 -10.73 -14.75
C THR A 55 -4.87 -9.81 -14.00
N ASN A 56 -5.71 -10.39 -13.15
CA ASN A 56 -6.71 -9.61 -12.40
C ASN A 56 -6.10 -8.78 -11.28
N LEU A 57 -4.87 -9.08 -10.90
CA LEU A 57 -4.19 -8.38 -9.83
C LEU A 57 -3.16 -7.39 -10.34
N THR A 58 -3.26 -7.06 -11.61
CA THR A 58 -2.37 -6.08 -12.22
C THR A 58 -2.54 -4.74 -11.50
N ASN A 59 -1.44 -4.10 -11.17
CA ASN A 59 -1.39 -2.81 -10.49
C ASN A 59 -1.76 -2.88 -9.00
N LEU A 60 -2.06 -4.07 -8.46
CA LEU A 60 -2.27 -4.21 -7.02
C LEU A 60 -0.98 -4.61 -6.36
N MET A 61 -0.64 -3.90 -5.29
CA MET A 61 0.60 -4.10 -4.56
C MET A 61 0.32 -4.28 -3.10
N LYS A 62 1.30 -4.79 -2.36
CA LYS A 62 1.17 -4.98 -0.93
C LYS A 62 2.38 -4.43 -0.19
N ILE A 63 2.13 -4.02 1.04
CA ILE A 63 3.18 -3.66 1.99
C ILE A 63 2.96 -4.53 3.21
N LYS A 64 3.97 -5.28 3.61
CA LYS A 64 3.88 -6.14 4.78
C LYS A 64 4.60 -5.49 5.96
N PHE A 65 3.89 -5.35 7.06
CA PHE A 65 4.46 -4.88 8.32
C PHE A 65 4.57 -6.09 9.24
N ARG A 66 5.66 -6.84 9.10
CA ARG A 66 5.81 -8.11 9.82
C ARG A 66 5.73 -7.96 11.32
N ASN A 67 6.39 -6.93 11.85
CA ASN A 67 6.39 -6.71 13.29
C ASN A 67 5.04 -6.34 13.85
N LEU A 68 4.16 -5.80 13.00
CA LEU A 68 2.83 -5.38 13.41
C LEU A 68 1.76 -6.39 13.07
N GLY A 69 2.10 -7.38 12.24
CA GLY A 69 1.10 -8.33 11.76
C GLY A 69 0.07 -7.69 10.84
N ILE A 70 0.46 -6.67 10.10
CA ILE A 70 -0.45 -5.92 9.25
C ILE A 70 -0.01 -5.97 7.80
N ARG A 71 -0.98 -6.00 6.90
CA ARG A 71 -0.76 -5.93 5.46
C ARG A 71 -1.57 -4.76 4.90
N VAL A 72 -0.93 -3.96 4.05
CA VAL A 72 -1.60 -2.90 3.33
C VAL A 72 -1.63 -3.28 1.85
N VAL A 73 -2.79 -3.16 1.23
CA VAL A 73 -2.92 -3.37 -0.21
C VAL A 73 -3.21 -2.03 -0.85
N TYR A 74 -2.50 -1.73 -1.91
CA TYR A 74 -2.71 -0.49 -2.62
C TYR A 74 -2.68 -0.72 -4.13
N LYS A 75 -3.24 0.23 -4.85
CA LYS A 75 -3.29 0.24 -6.30
C LYS A 75 -2.58 1.49 -6.79
N ILE A 76 -1.86 1.38 -7.90
CA ILE A 76 -1.23 2.55 -8.50
C ILE A 76 -2.04 3.03 -9.68
N GLU A 77 -2.16 4.33 -9.80
CA GLU A 77 -2.72 4.98 -10.97
C GLU A 77 -1.62 5.83 -11.57
N ARG A 78 -1.11 5.40 -12.71
CA ARG A 78 0.04 6.06 -13.32
C ARG A 78 -0.31 7.45 -13.84
N VAL A 79 -1.52 7.60 -14.34
CA VAL A 79 -2.01 8.91 -14.74
C VAL A 79 -2.33 9.67 -13.45
N GLY A 80 -1.67 10.79 -13.24
CA GLY A 80 -1.84 11.55 -12.02
C GLY A 80 -0.95 11.12 -10.88
N THR A 81 -0.21 10.02 -11.03
CA THR A 81 0.72 9.49 -10.03
C THR A 81 0.08 9.36 -8.66
N ILE A 82 -0.97 8.53 -8.59
CA ILE A 82 -1.73 8.33 -7.37
C ILE A 82 -1.51 6.92 -6.83
N MET A 83 -1.25 6.84 -5.52
CA MET A 83 -1.14 5.58 -4.79
C MET A 83 -2.40 5.46 -3.94
N LYS A 84 -3.31 4.57 -4.33
CA LYS A 84 -4.59 4.37 -3.63
C LYS A 84 -4.49 3.24 -2.64
N ILE A 85 -4.73 3.55 -1.37
CA ILE A 85 -4.73 2.54 -0.32
C ILE A 85 -6.11 1.91 -0.27
N ILE A 86 -6.19 0.62 -0.55
CA ILE A 86 -7.45 -0.09 -0.70
C ILE A 86 -7.90 -0.74 0.59
N VAL A 87 -6.99 -1.45 1.26
CA VAL A 87 -7.34 -2.13 2.50
C VAL A 87 -6.11 -2.21 3.41
N ILE A 88 -6.36 -2.13 4.70
CA ILE A 88 -5.35 -2.33 5.74
C ILE A 88 -5.91 -3.43 6.62
N SER A 89 -5.26 -4.57 6.67
CA SER A 89 -5.80 -5.72 7.38
C SER A 89 -4.74 -6.42 8.22
N ALA A 90 -5.21 -7.16 9.21
CA ALA A 90 -4.34 -8.03 9.98
C ALA A 90 -3.96 -9.22 9.11
N ARG A 91 -2.78 -9.73 9.35
CA ARG A 91 -2.30 -10.91 8.63
C ARG A 91 -2.76 -12.16 9.34
#